data_ffc9a28061cb8dfb51a4eec542f287fb
#
_entry.id   ffc9a28061cb8dfb51a4eec542f287fb
#
_cell.length_a   1.000
_cell.length_b   1.000
_cell.length_c   1.000
_cell.angle_alpha   90.00
_cell.angle_beta   90.00
_cell.angle_gamma   90.00
#
_symmetry.space_group_name_H-M   'P 1'
#
loop_
_entity.id
_entity.type
_entity.pdbx_description
1 polymer ?
#
loop_
_entity_poly.entity_id
_entity_poly.type
_entity_poly.pdbx_seq_one_letter_code
_entity_poly.pdbx_strand_id
1 'polypeptide(L)'
;EERLREYRRLLPGGDRAGALDGWFWDAVVLTAANDRQAETYVQQLDALHARGQLPGTRERYLVISDPPGPRVGSGGATLHVMLRLQALVGSGWSAKKLFLLHAGGYSGRSPAHGTLGKAFGQIPFDAAGVGVPATVLETQLVSFQELPSRLPSGIFVSSADVAVQFGALPRLGPAAIARAEQGILALAHASSVGVGTGHGVFVCDREQLDACVRGSVAGADAGDAAVACRRCLQKPSVAAMRGAGAVLPGPRLSGYAEGSAGEWVLTDSAFHVGAEACLALVAVAAAHPRAFAGVEVCAYGDLMQPMGEDADAGYLGRTDHVASLRSMRADTSDTSSQKDVSQTFADVSREAETKLRRARELLAGTMRGRPLLALPLVPSRFVHVGTMPELLQHCARDDDVLAAFPAPSAGIALGTWDVEKMDPGGGTSRMPSVGADGVWGAAPGVGVGSCLLASRVGRGARVGVGSLV
;
A
#
# COMPACT_ATOMS: atom_id res chain seq x y z
N GLU A 1 17.86 -4.54 -6.08
CA GLU A 1 18.92 -5.31 -5.42
C GLU A 1 19.61 -4.54 -4.28
N GLU A 2 19.90 -3.24 -4.46
CA GLU A 2 20.56 -2.42 -3.42
C GLU A 2 19.71 -2.36 -2.14
N ARG A 3 18.40 -2.05 -2.24
CA ARG A 3 17.49 -2.05 -1.07
C ARG A 3 17.44 -3.40 -0.37
N LEU A 4 17.49 -4.48 -1.11
CA LEU A 4 17.49 -5.82 -0.53
C LEU A 4 18.80 -6.09 0.23
N ARG A 5 19.95 -5.68 -0.30
CA ARG A 5 21.23 -5.77 0.40
C ARG A 5 21.23 -4.94 1.69
N GLU A 6 20.75 -3.71 1.63
CA GLU A 6 20.64 -2.85 2.80
C GLU A 6 19.65 -3.40 3.84
N TYR A 7 18.51 -3.95 3.39
CA TYR A 7 17.56 -4.63 4.28
C TYR A 7 18.22 -5.79 5.04
N ARG A 8 18.97 -6.64 4.35
CA ARG A 8 19.68 -7.77 4.97
C ARG A 8 20.74 -7.34 5.98
N ARG A 9 21.34 -6.17 5.81
CA ARG A 9 22.27 -5.58 6.79
C ARG A 9 21.60 -5.19 8.10
N LEU A 10 20.29 -4.91 8.08
CA LEU A 10 19.48 -4.56 9.26
C LEU A 10 18.95 -5.81 9.99
N LEU A 11 18.96 -6.98 9.36
CA LEU A 11 18.47 -8.23 9.96
C LEU A 11 19.45 -8.76 11.04
N PRO A 12 18.97 -9.64 11.94
CA PRO A 12 19.85 -10.32 12.90
C PRO A 12 21.05 -10.98 12.22
N GLY A 13 22.24 -10.67 12.69
CA GLY A 13 23.50 -11.12 12.08
C GLY A 13 24.06 -10.20 11.00
N GLY A 14 23.31 -9.22 10.52
CA GLY A 14 23.81 -8.17 9.63
C GLY A 14 24.66 -7.13 10.36
N ASP A 15 25.51 -6.42 9.63
CA ASP A 15 26.47 -5.47 10.20
C ASP A 15 25.82 -4.19 10.78
N ARG A 16 24.55 -3.94 10.51
CA ARG A 16 23.74 -2.83 11.06
C ARG A 16 22.64 -3.27 12.02
N ALA A 17 22.56 -4.54 12.37
CA ALA A 17 21.50 -5.05 13.23
C ALA A 17 21.41 -4.35 14.62
N GLY A 18 22.53 -3.86 15.14
CA GLY A 18 22.61 -3.12 16.40
C GLY A 18 22.48 -1.59 16.30
N ALA A 19 22.41 -1.03 15.09
CA ALA A 19 22.44 0.41 14.84
C ALA A 19 21.31 0.84 13.92
N LEU A 20 20.06 0.61 14.35
CA LEU A 20 18.86 0.88 13.55
C LEU A 20 18.39 2.32 13.58
N ASP A 21 18.83 3.12 14.56
CA ASP A 21 18.37 4.50 14.75
C ASP A 21 18.73 5.36 13.52
N GLY A 22 17.71 5.99 12.94
CA GLY A 22 17.83 6.76 11.72
C GLY A 22 17.89 5.92 10.42
N TRP A 23 18.09 4.61 10.50
CA TRP A 23 18.15 3.69 9.35
C TRP A 23 16.91 2.82 9.19
N PHE A 24 16.14 2.68 10.25
CA PHE A 24 14.91 1.91 10.22
C PHE A 24 13.81 2.64 11.01
N TRP A 25 12.60 2.19 10.85
CA TRP A 25 11.43 2.73 11.53
C TRP A 25 11.52 2.53 13.05
N ASP A 26 11.16 3.55 13.82
CA ASP A 26 11.08 3.43 15.29
C ASP A 26 10.02 2.41 15.72
N ALA A 27 8.91 2.36 14.99
CA ALA A 27 7.95 1.26 15.09
C ALA A 27 7.24 1.02 13.76
N VAL A 28 6.82 -0.24 13.54
CA VAL A 28 5.99 -0.70 12.45
C VAL A 28 4.65 -1.11 13.02
N VAL A 29 3.57 -0.47 12.59
CA VAL A 29 2.23 -0.69 13.11
C VAL A 29 1.37 -1.33 12.02
N LEU A 30 0.78 -2.48 12.30
CA LEU A 30 -0.18 -3.15 11.42
C LEU A 30 -1.59 -2.91 11.97
N THR A 31 -2.53 -2.48 11.12
CA THR A 31 -3.94 -2.49 11.49
C THR A 31 -4.53 -3.88 11.34
N ALA A 32 -5.50 -4.22 12.18
CA ALA A 32 -6.29 -5.44 12.09
C ALA A 32 -7.78 -5.11 12.17
N ALA A 33 -8.63 -5.90 11.52
CA ALA A 33 -10.08 -5.64 11.49
C ALA A 33 -10.78 -5.86 12.85
N ASN A 34 -10.16 -6.65 13.74
CA ASN A 34 -10.64 -6.95 15.08
C ASN A 34 -9.54 -7.64 15.89
N ASP A 35 -9.81 -7.89 17.17
CA ASP A 35 -8.84 -8.48 18.10
C ASP A 35 -8.38 -9.88 17.68
N ARG A 36 -9.29 -10.73 17.15
CA ARG A 36 -8.93 -12.07 16.66
C ARG A 36 -7.93 -12.02 15.51
N GLN A 37 -8.11 -11.10 14.56
CA GLN A 37 -7.15 -10.90 13.49
C GLN A 37 -5.83 -10.33 14.04
N ALA A 38 -5.90 -9.43 15.02
CA ALA A 38 -4.72 -8.88 15.67
C ALA A 38 -3.90 -9.97 16.36
N GLU A 39 -4.52 -10.89 17.11
CA GLU A 39 -3.85 -12.04 17.72
C GLU A 39 -3.13 -12.91 16.68
N THR A 40 -3.80 -13.19 15.54
CA THR A 40 -3.20 -13.94 14.43
C THR A 40 -1.98 -13.21 13.85
N TYR A 41 -2.05 -11.89 13.72
CA TYR A 41 -0.93 -11.08 13.22
C TYR A 41 0.24 -11.05 14.19
N VAL A 42 -0.04 -11.00 15.49
CA VAL A 42 0.99 -11.12 16.53
C VAL A 42 1.76 -12.43 16.39
N GLN A 43 1.05 -13.57 16.28
CA GLN A 43 1.66 -14.89 16.10
C GLN A 43 2.53 -14.97 14.83
N GLN A 44 2.09 -14.40 13.73
CA GLN A 44 2.87 -14.37 12.49
C GLN A 44 4.11 -13.48 12.60
N LEU A 45 4.01 -12.32 13.25
CA LEU A 45 5.15 -11.47 13.55
C LEU A 45 6.16 -12.17 14.45
N ASP A 46 5.70 -12.90 15.46
CA ASP A 46 6.57 -13.71 16.33
C ASP A 46 7.32 -14.77 15.53
N ALA A 47 6.63 -15.43 14.60
CA ALA A 47 7.23 -16.43 13.72
C ALA A 47 8.25 -15.83 12.74
N LEU A 48 7.97 -14.66 12.13
CA LEU A 48 8.92 -13.97 11.26
C LEU A 48 10.16 -13.51 12.05
N HIS A 49 9.94 -12.94 13.23
CA HIS A 49 11.04 -12.49 14.10
C HIS A 49 11.92 -13.67 14.58
N ALA A 50 11.31 -14.76 15.00
CA ALA A 50 12.05 -15.98 15.42
C ALA A 50 12.90 -16.59 14.28
N ARG A 51 12.50 -16.38 13.02
CA ARG A 51 13.29 -16.79 11.84
C ARG A 51 14.32 -15.77 11.40
N GLY A 52 14.46 -14.65 12.10
CA GLY A 52 15.39 -13.58 11.73
C GLY A 52 15.02 -12.81 10.46
N GLN A 53 13.74 -12.79 10.08
CA GLN A 53 13.24 -12.15 8.87
C GLN A 53 12.89 -10.66 9.06
N LEU A 54 12.85 -10.18 10.28
CA LEU A 54 12.49 -8.79 10.60
C LEU A 54 13.64 -8.03 11.27
N PRO A 55 13.91 -6.77 10.84
CA PRO A 55 14.90 -5.91 11.49
C PRO A 55 14.49 -5.52 12.92
N GLY A 56 15.45 -5.42 13.80
CA GLY A 56 15.26 -4.94 15.16
C GLY A 56 14.60 -5.93 16.10
N THR A 57 14.09 -5.41 17.22
CA THR A 57 13.42 -6.22 18.23
C THR A 57 11.94 -6.41 17.92
N ARG A 58 11.33 -7.45 18.48
CA ARG A 58 9.92 -7.78 18.27
C ARG A 58 8.98 -6.65 18.72
N GLU A 59 9.35 -5.91 19.73
CA GLU A 59 8.57 -4.80 20.32
C GLU A 59 8.42 -3.61 19.35
N ARG A 60 9.24 -3.51 18.31
CA ARG A 60 9.06 -2.52 17.25
C ARG A 60 7.82 -2.76 16.39
N TYR A 61 7.27 -3.98 16.43
CA TYR A 61 6.14 -4.39 15.59
C TYR A 61 4.86 -4.46 16.41
N LEU A 62 3.99 -3.49 16.21
CA LEU A 62 2.72 -3.34 16.92
C LEU A 62 1.57 -3.79 16.03
N VAL A 63 0.53 -4.36 16.64
CA VAL A 63 -0.73 -4.64 15.96
C VAL A 63 -1.84 -3.92 16.71
N ILE A 64 -2.61 -3.13 16.00
CA ILE A 64 -3.74 -2.36 16.56
C ILE A 64 -4.99 -2.74 15.79
N SER A 65 -5.97 -3.33 16.49
CA SER A 65 -7.27 -3.65 15.94
C SER A 65 -8.12 -2.40 15.75
N ASP A 66 -8.98 -2.42 14.72
CA ASP A 66 -10.03 -1.42 14.57
C ASP A 66 -10.97 -1.43 15.80
N PRO A 67 -11.58 -0.30 16.15
CA PRO A 67 -12.54 -0.28 17.23
C PRO A 67 -13.74 -1.17 16.90
N PRO A 68 -14.38 -1.79 17.92
CA PRO A 68 -15.54 -2.64 17.70
C PRO A 68 -16.71 -1.85 17.07
N GLY A 69 -17.45 -2.50 16.18
CA GLY A 69 -18.60 -1.91 15.52
C GLY A 69 -18.49 -1.80 14.01
N PRO A 70 -19.13 -0.82 13.38
CA PRO A 70 -19.10 -0.61 11.93
C PRO A 70 -17.69 -0.30 11.42
N ARG A 71 -17.48 -0.54 10.12
CA ARG A 71 -16.22 -0.24 9.43
C ARG A 71 -15.83 1.23 9.59
N VAL A 72 -14.59 1.47 9.97
CA VAL A 72 -14.07 2.83 10.15
C VAL A 72 -13.30 3.35 8.93
N GLY A 73 -12.97 2.45 7.99
CA GLY A 73 -12.16 2.79 6.82
C GLY A 73 -10.68 3.06 7.14
N SER A 74 -9.87 3.24 6.11
CA SER A 74 -8.43 3.46 6.28
C SER A 74 -8.10 4.73 7.08
N GLY A 75 -8.86 5.81 6.88
CA GLY A 75 -8.68 7.06 7.63
C GLY A 75 -9.10 6.93 9.09
N GLY A 76 -10.23 6.26 9.36
CA GLY A 76 -10.65 5.97 10.72
C GLY A 76 -9.67 5.07 11.46
N ALA A 77 -9.14 4.03 10.81
CA ALA A 77 -8.09 3.18 11.36
C ALA A 77 -6.80 3.97 11.65
N THR A 78 -6.39 4.88 10.75
CA THR A 78 -5.23 5.78 10.98
C THR A 78 -5.44 6.66 12.21
N LEU A 79 -6.60 7.32 12.32
CA LEU A 79 -6.94 8.15 13.49
C LEU A 79 -6.97 7.32 14.78
N HIS A 80 -7.53 6.11 14.73
CA HIS A 80 -7.56 5.21 15.86
C HIS A 80 -6.15 4.80 16.31
N VAL A 81 -5.27 4.44 15.36
CA VAL A 81 -3.86 4.13 15.66
C VAL A 81 -3.18 5.31 16.33
N MET A 82 -3.33 6.55 15.83
CA MET A 82 -2.75 7.75 16.41
C MET A 82 -3.26 7.98 17.84
N LEU A 83 -4.56 7.82 18.10
CA LEU A 83 -5.16 7.93 19.42
C LEU A 83 -4.63 6.85 20.38
N ARG A 84 -4.48 5.61 19.91
CA ARG A 84 -3.92 4.50 20.71
C ARG A 84 -2.46 4.75 21.05
N LEU A 85 -1.64 5.23 20.13
CA LEU A 85 -0.24 5.59 20.37
C LEU A 85 -0.15 6.74 21.40
N GLN A 86 -1.01 7.77 21.26
CA GLN A 86 -1.09 8.86 22.23
C GLN A 86 -1.44 8.35 23.64
N ALA A 87 -2.35 7.39 23.75
CA ALA A 87 -2.73 6.80 25.03
C ALA A 87 -1.63 5.91 25.63
N LEU A 88 -0.84 5.21 24.80
CA LEU A 88 0.19 4.27 25.26
C LEU A 88 1.49 4.97 25.67
N VAL A 89 1.93 5.96 24.92
CA VAL A 89 3.28 6.56 25.11
C VAL A 89 3.26 8.09 25.24
N GLY A 90 2.08 8.69 25.39
CA GLY A 90 1.94 10.15 25.47
C GLY A 90 2.26 10.83 24.16
N SER A 91 2.58 12.13 24.16
CA SER A 91 2.91 12.90 22.94
C SER A 91 4.27 12.52 22.31
N GLY A 92 5.10 11.78 23.00
CA GLY A 92 6.44 11.40 22.52
C GLY A 92 6.44 10.55 21.24
N TRP A 93 5.32 9.90 20.89
CA TRP A 93 5.20 9.14 19.65
C TRP A 93 5.33 10.02 18.41
N SER A 94 4.89 11.27 18.44
CA SER A 94 4.94 12.18 17.31
C SER A 94 6.36 12.57 16.89
N ALA A 95 7.34 12.45 17.81
CA ALA A 95 8.76 12.65 17.51
C ALA A 95 9.42 11.41 16.87
N LYS A 96 8.67 10.34 16.67
CA LYS A 96 9.13 9.07 16.09
C LYS A 96 8.82 8.98 14.61
N LYS A 97 9.53 8.11 13.91
CA LYS A 97 9.32 7.76 12.50
C LYS A 97 8.61 6.41 12.44
N LEU A 98 7.31 6.46 12.23
CA LEU A 98 6.45 5.29 12.30
C LEU A 98 6.05 4.82 10.90
N PHE A 99 5.99 3.50 10.71
CA PHE A 99 5.41 2.91 9.51
C PHE A 99 4.07 2.28 9.86
N LEU A 100 2.99 2.81 9.30
CA LEU A 100 1.64 2.27 9.43
C LEU A 100 1.25 1.51 8.17
N LEU A 101 1.05 0.20 8.32
CA LEU A 101 0.59 -0.68 7.26
C LEU A 101 -0.90 -1.01 7.46
N HIS A 102 -1.76 -0.56 6.55
CA HIS A 102 -3.17 -0.92 6.54
C HIS A 102 -3.36 -2.37 6.10
N ALA A 103 -3.39 -3.28 7.06
CA ALA A 103 -3.49 -4.72 6.85
C ALA A 103 -4.85 -5.31 7.28
N GLY A 104 -5.69 -4.55 7.95
CA GLY A 104 -7.01 -4.96 8.41
C GLY A 104 -7.98 -5.26 7.26
N GLY A 105 -8.96 -6.13 7.54
CA GLY A 105 -10.01 -6.55 6.61
C GLY A 105 -9.88 -8.00 6.16
N TYR A 106 -10.96 -8.53 5.60
CA TYR A 106 -11.09 -9.97 5.28
C TYR A 106 -10.68 -10.36 3.87
N SER A 107 -10.31 -9.41 3.01
CA SER A 107 -9.80 -9.69 1.66
C SER A 107 -10.61 -10.72 0.87
N GLY A 108 -11.95 -10.58 0.82
CA GLY A 108 -12.83 -11.57 0.20
C GLY A 108 -12.55 -11.91 -1.27
N ARG A 109 -11.73 -11.09 -1.96
CA ARG A 109 -11.28 -11.29 -3.35
C ARG A 109 -9.97 -12.09 -3.47
N SER A 110 -9.33 -12.41 -2.33
CA SER A 110 -8.08 -13.18 -2.29
C SER A 110 -8.12 -14.13 -1.09
N PRO A 111 -8.48 -15.42 -1.28
CA PRO A 111 -8.55 -16.41 -0.21
C PRO A 111 -7.24 -16.56 0.59
N ALA A 112 -6.10 -16.51 -0.07
CA ALA A 112 -4.80 -16.54 0.60
C ALA A 112 -4.62 -15.38 1.58
N HIS A 113 -5.00 -14.17 1.18
CA HIS A 113 -4.99 -13.00 2.06
C HIS A 113 -6.10 -13.06 3.13
N GLY A 114 -7.20 -13.73 2.85
CA GLY A 114 -8.28 -13.97 3.82
C GLY A 114 -7.84 -14.86 4.98
N THR A 115 -7.01 -15.86 4.70
CA THR A 115 -6.51 -16.82 5.67
C THR A 115 -5.31 -16.29 6.47
N LEU A 116 -4.30 -15.78 5.77
CA LEU A 116 -3.05 -15.31 6.38
C LEU A 116 -3.12 -13.84 6.84
N GLY A 117 -4.02 -13.07 6.26
CA GLY A 117 -4.03 -11.62 6.31
C GLY A 117 -3.18 -11.00 5.20
N LYS A 118 -3.56 -9.80 4.75
CA LYS A 118 -2.92 -9.12 3.62
C LYS A 118 -1.41 -8.93 3.80
N ALA A 119 -0.97 -8.52 4.98
CA ALA A 119 0.43 -8.26 5.28
C ALA A 119 1.32 -9.51 5.19
N PHE A 120 0.74 -10.70 5.32
CA PHE A 120 1.44 -11.97 5.36
C PHE A 120 1.22 -12.82 4.10
N GLY A 121 0.54 -12.28 3.10
CA GLY A 121 0.51 -12.86 1.76
C GLY A 121 1.94 -13.00 1.21
N GLN A 122 2.22 -14.12 0.54
CA GLN A 122 3.55 -14.43 0.06
C GLN A 122 3.82 -13.82 -1.32
N ILE A 123 5.03 -13.33 -1.49
CA ILE A 123 5.57 -12.78 -2.75
C ILE A 123 6.79 -13.62 -3.14
N PRO A 124 6.99 -13.95 -4.44
CA PRO A 124 7.95 -14.94 -4.90
C PRO A 124 9.41 -14.44 -4.94
N PHE A 125 9.93 -13.92 -3.84
CA PHE A 125 11.37 -13.68 -3.66
C PHE A 125 11.75 -13.89 -2.20
N ASP A 126 13.04 -14.05 -1.92
CA ASP A 126 13.56 -14.24 -0.57
C ASP A 126 14.14 -12.92 -0.04
N ALA A 127 13.40 -12.21 0.77
CA ALA A 127 13.85 -10.94 1.34
C ALA A 127 15.01 -11.13 2.32
N ALA A 128 14.90 -12.10 3.21
CA ALA A 128 15.85 -12.29 4.30
C ALA A 128 17.06 -13.18 3.93
N GLY A 129 17.00 -13.93 2.84
CA GLY A 129 18.05 -14.89 2.48
C GLY A 129 17.96 -16.21 3.23
N VAL A 130 16.79 -16.55 3.77
CA VAL A 130 16.56 -17.76 4.58
C VAL A 130 15.84 -18.89 3.82
N GLY A 131 15.65 -18.74 2.52
CA GLY A 131 15.11 -19.77 1.64
C GLY A 131 13.59 -19.90 1.67
N VAL A 132 12.85 -18.85 2.12
CA VAL A 132 11.39 -18.81 2.13
C VAL A 132 10.86 -17.59 1.38
N PRO A 133 9.64 -17.66 0.81
CA PRO A 133 9.00 -16.52 0.18
C PRO A 133 8.84 -15.36 1.15
N ALA A 134 9.13 -14.14 0.68
CA ALA A 134 8.87 -12.93 1.44
C ALA A 134 7.36 -12.71 1.62
N THR A 135 6.98 -12.11 2.73
CA THR A 135 5.63 -11.59 2.92
C THR A 135 5.47 -10.21 2.28
N VAL A 136 4.21 -9.78 2.09
CA VAL A 136 3.93 -8.38 1.69
C VAL A 136 4.55 -7.40 2.68
N LEU A 137 4.52 -7.70 3.99
CA LEU A 137 5.18 -6.88 5.01
C LEU A 137 6.68 -6.73 4.72
N GLU A 138 7.41 -7.83 4.52
CA GLU A 138 8.84 -7.78 4.19
C GLU A 138 9.09 -7.02 2.89
N THR A 139 8.24 -7.23 1.86
CA THR A 139 8.32 -6.50 0.59
C THR A 139 8.21 -4.99 0.78
N GLN A 140 7.28 -4.56 1.61
CA GLN A 140 7.08 -3.15 1.96
C GLN A 140 8.27 -2.60 2.78
N LEU A 141 8.78 -3.37 3.74
CA LEU A 141 9.95 -2.98 4.53
C LEU A 141 11.20 -2.82 3.67
N VAL A 142 11.42 -3.73 2.70
CA VAL A 142 12.50 -3.61 1.70
C VAL A 142 12.31 -2.38 0.83
N SER A 143 11.09 -2.16 0.30
CA SER A 143 10.82 -1.04 -0.61
C SER A 143 11.02 0.32 0.04
N PHE A 144 10.65 0.46 1.30
CA PHE A 144 10.62 1.74 2.02
C PHE A 144 11.72 1.92 3.07
N GLN A 145 12.73 1.05 3.09
CA GLN A 145 13.79 1.09 4.09
C GLN A 145 14.63 2.37 4.12
N GLU A 146 14.74 3.08 2.99
CA GLU A 146 15.48 4.35 2.91
C GLU A 146 14.72 5.53 3.53
N LEU A 147 13.39 5.44 3.65
CA LEU A 147 12.54 6.56 4.05
C LEU A 147 12.82 7.07 5.46
N PRO A 148 13.10 6.22 6.48
CA PRO A 148 13.41 6.72 7.82
C PRO A 148 14.57 7.71 7.87
N SER A 149 15.57 7.53 7.00
CA SER A 149 16.72 8.46 6.93
C SER A 149 16.41 9.77 6.19
N ARG A 150 15.28 9.84 5.48
CA ARG A 150 14.94 10.95 4.58
C ARG A 150 13.72 11.75 4.99
N LEU A 151 12.78 11.13 5.71
CA LEU A 151 11.55 11.75 6.15
C LEU A 151 11.71 12.41 7.53
N PRO A 152 10.97 13.48 7.83
CA PRO A 152 10.84 13.99 9.19
C PRO A 152 10.07 13.01 10.08
N SER A 153 9.91 13.35 11.36
CA SER A 153 9.07 12.60 12.29
C SER A 153 7.61 12.60 11.82
N GLY A 154 6.88 11.55 12.18
CA GLY A 154 5.48 11.35 11.79
C GLY A 154 5.17 9.92 11.42
N ILE A 155 4.09 9.71 10.66
CA ILE A 155 3.62 8.39 10.25
C ILE A 155 3.69 8.25 8.74
N PHE A 156 4.43 7.28 8.25
CA PHE A 156 4.37 6.83 6.86
C PHE A 156 3.29 5.75 6.73
N VAL A 157 2.34 5.96 5.85
CA VAL A 157 1.15 5.11 5.66
C VAL A 157 1.22 4.39 4.33
N SER A 158 1.01 3.07 4.34
CA SER A 158 0.89 2.25 3.13
C SER A 158 -0.22 1.21 3.27
N SER A 159 -0.61 0.59 2.16
CA SER A 159 -1.60 -0.49 2.11
C SER A 159 -0.92 -1.84 1.90
N ALA A 160 -1.41 -2.88 2.59
CA ALA A 160 -0.86 -4.24 2.52
C ALA A 160 -1.30 -5.04 1.28
N ASP A 161 -1.95 -4.41 0.30
CA ASP A 161 -2.32 -5.02 -0.98
C ASP A 161 -1.57 -4.42 -2.17
N VAL A 162 -0.44 -3.77 -1.89
CA VAL A 162 0.40 -3.10 -2.89
C VAL A 162 1.85 -3.53 -2.74
N ALA A 163 2.53 -3.70 -3.86
CA ALA A 163 3.98 -3.71 -3.94
C ALA A 163 4.43 -2.52 -4.81
N VAL A 164 5.42 -1.78 -4.33
CA VAL A 164 5.92 -0.60 -5.03
C VAL A 164 7.40 -0.80 -5.34
N GLN A 165 7.72 -0.64 -6.60
CA GLN A 165 9.10 -0.64 -7.09
C GLN A 165 9.43 0.73 -7.65
N PHE A 166 10.58 1.27 -7.32
CA PHE A 166 11.02 2.58 -7.82
C PHE A 166 12.55 2.66 -7.81
N GLY A 167 13.07 3.57 -8.63
CA GLY A 167 14.49 3.89 -8.68
C GLY A 167 15.03 4.49 -7.38
N ALA A 168 16.14 5.20 -7.44
CA ALA A 168 16.63 5.93 -6.28
C ALA A 168 15.59 6.96 -5.83
N LEU A 169 15.39 7.08 -4.51
CA LEU A 169 14.54 8.15 -3.98
C LEU A 169 15.19 9.50 -4.25
N PRO A 170 14.45 10.45 -4.84
CA PRO A 170 14.93 11.81 -4.97
C PRO A 170 15.22 12.42 -3.58
N ARG A 171 16.18 13.32 -3.50
CA ARG A 171 16.50 14.01 -2.24
C ARG A 171 15.44 15.07 -1.93
N LEU A 172 15.06 15.15 -0.66
CA LEU A 172 14.23 16.23 -0.14
C LEU A 172 15.16 17.33 0.40
N GLY A 173 14.96 18.53 -0.08
CA GLY A 173 15.63 19.70 0.47
C GLY A 173 15.08 20.09 1.86
N PRO A 174 15.80 20.92 2.64
CA PRO A 174 15.36 21.34 3.97
C PRO A 174 13.97 21.99 3.98
N ALA A 175 13.62 22.73 2.93
CA ALA A 175 12.31 23.38 2.80
C ALA A 175 11.19 22.33 2.61
N ALA A 176 11.40 21.29 1.80
CA ALA A 176 10.43 20.20 1.64
C ALA A 176 10.27 19.40 2.92
N ILE A 177 11.37 19.12 3.63
CA ILE A 177 11.32 18.43 4.93
C ILE A 177 10.46 19.23 5.92
N ALA A 178 10.70 20.53 6.08
CA ALA A 178 9.92 21.39 6.97
C ALA A 178 8.43 21.45 6.58
N ARG A 179 8.12 21.50 5.29
CA ARG A 179 6.72 21.46 4.80
C ARG A 179 6.08 20.08 5.02
N ALA A 180 6.84 18.99 4.81
CA ALA A 180 6.37 17.64 5.05
C ALA A 180 6.04 17.39 6.53
N GLU A 181 6.76 18.00 7.47
CA GLU A 181 6.48 17.93 8.90
C GLU A 181 5.14 18.56 9.27
N GLN A 182 4.74 19.62 8.56
CA GLN A 182 3.48 20.35 8.79
C GLN A 182 2.26 19.73 8.08
N GLY A 183 2.48 18.91 7.07
CA GLY A 183 1.43 18.44 6.18
C GLY A 183 1.54 16.98 5.77
N ILE A 184 1.28 16.71 4.50
CA ILE A 184 1.39 15.38 3.89
C ILE A 184 2.36 15.43 2.72
N LEU A 185 3.28 14.44 2.67
CA LEU A 185 4.12 14.13 1.52
C LEU A 185 3.71 12.77 0.96
N ALA A 186 3.11 12.77 -0.22
CA ALA A 186 2.63 11.56 -0.90
C ALA A 186 3.65 11.07 -1.92
N LEU A 187 3.88 9.75 -1.97
CA LEU A 187 4.58 9.12 -3.08
C LEU A 187 3.64 9.08 -4.28
N ALA A 188 4.11 9.55 -5.43
CA ALA A 188 3.29 9.68 -6.63
C ALA A 188 3.88 8.87 -7.79
N HIS A 189 3.05 8.05 -8.40
CA HIS A 189 3.44 7.16 -9.49
C HIS A 189 2.88 7.63 -10.82
N ALA A 190 3.70 7.57 -11.87
CA ALA A 190 3.21 7.72 -13.24
C ALA A 190 2.37 6.48 -13.61
N SER A 191 1.10 6.71 -13.88
CA SER A 191 0.13 5.66 -14.22
C SER A 191 -0.67 6.03 -15.45
N SER A 192 -1.24 5.05 -16.15
CA SER A 192 -2.18 5.33 -17.24
C SER A 192 -3.42 6.06 -16.70
N VAL A 193 -4.07 6.84 -17.56
CA VAL A 193 -5.33 7.54 -17.20
C VAL A 193 -6.40 6.55 -16.75
N GLY A 194 -6.42 5.33 -17.32
CA GLY A 194 -7.34 4.26 -16.90
C GLY A 194 -7.09 3.83 -15.45
N VAL A 195 -5.84 3.61 -15.04
CA VAL A 195 -5.46 3.29 -13.66
C VAL A 195 -5.87 4.42 -12.71
N GLY A 196 -5.73 5.68 -13.13
CA GLY A 196 -6.13 6.85 -12.35
C GLY A 196 -7.60 6.85 -11.91
N THR A 197 -8.49 6.19 -12.65
CA THR A 197 -9.93 6.12 -12.27
C THR A 197 -10.18 5.30 -11.00
N GLY A 198 -9.26 4.41 -10.64
CA GLY A 198 -9.35 3.56 -9.44
C GLY A 198 -8.62 4.09 -8.22
N HIS A 199 -7.80 5.15 -8.38
CA HIS A 199 -6.87 5.66 -7.38
C HIS A 199 -7.10 7.13 -7.03
N GLY A 200 -6.38 7.64 -6.03
CA GLY A 200 -6.19 9.07 -5.87
C GLY A 200 -5.27 9.61 -6.97
N VAL A 201 -5.56 10.80 -7.48
CA VAL A 201 -4.81 11.45 -8.54
C VAL A 201 -4.38 12.83 -8.08
N PHE A 202 -3.09 13.15 -8.24
CA PHE A 202 -2.53 14.43 -7.85
C PHE A 202 -2.49 15.41 -9.02
N VAL A 203 -2.98 16.62 -8.77
CA VAL A 203 -2.81 17.78 -9.65
C VAL A 203 -1.66 18.61 -9.07
N CYS A 204 -0.50 18.52 -9.68
CA CYS A 204 0.71 19.19 -9.19
C CYS A 204 0.97 20.51 -9.90
N ASP A 205 1.77 21.35 -9.27
CA ASP A 205 2.38 22.51 -9.95
C ASP A 205 3.20 22.04 -11.14
N ARG A 206 2.88 22.57 -12.32
CA ARG A 206 3.41 22.07 -13.58
C ARG A 206 4.90 22.38 -13.77
N GLU A 207 5.33 23.55 -13.39
CA GLU A 207 6.72 23.97 -13.56
C GLU A 207 7.64 23.18 -12.63
N GLN A 208 7.22 23.01 -11.38
CA GLN A 208 7.95 22.21 -10.40
C GLN A 208 8.01 20.74 -10.83
N LEU A 209 6.89 20.17 -11.32
CA LEU A 209 6.85 18.79 -11.79
C LEU A 209 7.79 18.57 -12.98
N ASP A 210 7.75 19.45 -13.98
CA ASP A 210 8.61 19.36 -15.16
C ASP A 210 10.10 19.52 -14.78
N ALA A 211 10.43 20.34 -13.79
CA ALA A 211 11.78 20.48 -13.25
C ALA A 211 12.25 19.21 -12.51
N CYS A 212 11.38 18.65 -11.64
CA CYS A 212 11.66 17.43 -10.89
C CYS A 212 11.92 16.24 -11.83
N VAL A 213 11.07 16.05 -12.83
CA VAL A 213 11.21 14.96 -13.82
C VAL A 213 12.48 15.09 -14.64
N ARG A 214 12.81 16.31 -15.10
CA ARG A 214 14.08 16.55 -15.82
C ARG A 214 15.31 16.25 -14.97
N GLY A 215 15.30 16.63 -13.69
CA GLY A 215 16.38 16.36 -12.74
C GLY A 215 16.55 14.86 -12.51
N SER A 216 15.46 14.14 -12.29
CA SER A 216 15.48 12.68 -12.08
C SER A 216 16.04 11.91 -13.29
N VAL A 217 15.68 12.30 -14.51
CA VAL A 217 16.20 11.68 -15.75
C VAL A 217 17.67 12.00 -15.98
N ALA A 218 18.12 13.18 -15.59
CA ALA A 218 19.52 13.60 -15.77
C ALA A 218 20.48 13.03 -14.72
N GLY A 219 19.97 12.32 -13.69
CA GLY A 219 20.81 11.87 -12.56
C GLY A 219 21.44 13.00 -11.77
N ALA A 220 20.97 14.23 -12.00
CA ALA A 220 21.46 15.40 -11.31
C ALA A 220 20.94 15.42 -9.86
N ASP A 221 21.74 15.91 -8.94
CA ASP A 221 21.33 16.29 -7.59
C ASP A 221 20.40 17.53 -7.75
N ALA A 222 19.25 17.29 -8.39
CA ALA A 222 18.24 18.34 -8.60
C ALA A 222 17.69 18.69 -7.23
N GLY A 223 17.72 19.95 -6.88
CA GLY A 223 17.27 20.53 -5.61
C GLY A 223 16.04 19.86 -4.97
N ASP A 224 15.14 20.58 -4.42
CA ASP A 224 13.95 20.01 -3.77
C ASP A 224 13.10 19.19 -4.74
N ALA A 225 13.06 17.87 -4.55
CA ALA A 225 12.33 16.96 -5.44
C ALA A 225 10.83 16.83 -5.11
N ALA A 226 10.38 17.44 -4.02
CA ALA A 226 8.98 17.49 -3.65
C ALA A 226 8.24 18.60 -4.39
N VAL A 227 7.15 18.24 -5.03
CA VAL A 227 6.33 19.15 -5.85
C VAL A 227 5.07 19.54 -5.06
N ALA A 228 4.70 20.81 -5.10
CA ALA A 228 3.44 21.26 -4.52
C ALA A 228 2.25 20.62 -5.24
N CYS A 229 1.41 19.95 -4.48
CA CYS A 229 0.16 19.40 -4.98
C CYS A 229 -0.98 20.41 -4.76
N ARG A 230 -1.54 20.92 -5.84
CA ARG A 230 -2.61 21.90 -5.82
C ARG A 230 -3.97 21.29 -5.49
N ARG A 231 -4.18 20.03 -5.87
CA ARG A 231 -5.43 19.31 -5.64
C ARG A 231 -5.22 17.80 -5.65
N CYS A 232 -5.91 17.10 -4.77
CA CYS A 232 -6.05 15.64 -4.80
C CYS A 232 -7.47 15.28 -5.26
N LEU A 233 -7.57 14.38 -6.24
CA LEU A 233 -8.83 13.84 -6.77
C LEU A 233 -8.95 12.38 -6.34
N GLN A 234 -10.05 12.00 -5.70
CA GLN A 234 -10.28 10.62 -5.26
C GLN A 234 -11.15 9.87 -6.27
N LYS A 235 -10.58 8.85 -6.90
CA LYS A 235 -11.23 8.00 -7.92
C LYS A 235 -11.98 8.83 -8.98
N PRO A 236 -11.30 9.75 -9.65
CA PRO A 236 -11.91 10.67 -10.60
C PRO A 236 -12.30 9.96 -11.90
N SER A 237 -13.31 10.46 -12.58
CA SER A 237 -13.53 10.11 -13.98
C SER A 237 -12.43 10.70 -14.88
N VAL A 238 -12.24 10.14 -16.09
CA VAL A 238 -11.30 10.68 -17.08
C VAL A 238 -11.59 12.15 -17.39
N ALA A 239 -12.88 12.51 -17.52
CA ALA A 239 -13.29 13.91 -17.75
C ALA A 239 -12.90 14.82 -16.57
N ALA A 240 -13.07 14.37 -15.32
CA ALA A 240 -12.67 15.13 -14.14
C ALA A 240 -11.14 15.32 -14.07
N MET A 241 -10.36 14.29 -14.41
CA MET A 241 -8.89 14.41 -14.47
C MET A 241 -8.44 15.44 -15.51
N ARG A 242 -9.04 15.41 -16.71
CA ARG A 242 -8.74 16.39 -17.76
C ARG A 242 -9.15 17.80 -17.40
N GLY A 243 -10.37 17.96 -16.87
CA GLY A 243 -10.88 19.26 -16.43
C GLY A 243 -10.07 19.89 -15.29
N ALA A 244 -9.45 19.08 -14.44
CA ALA A 244 -8.59 19.53 -13.37
C ALA A 244 -7.11 19.75 -13.81
N GLY A 245 -6.74 19.42 -15.05
CA GLY A 245 -5.35 19.52 -15.52
C GLY A 245 -4.41 18.43 -14.96
N ALA A 246 -4.97 17.32 -14.46
CA ALA A 246 -4.19 16.21 -13.93
C ALA A 246 -3.54 15.34 -15.01
N VAL A 247 -4.11 15.34 -16.22
CA VAL A 247 -3.61 14.54 -17.34
C VAL A 247 -2.40 15.21 -17.96
N LEU A 248 -1.31 14.46 -18.05
CA LEU A 248 -0.02 14.91 -18.51
C LEU A 248 0.29 14.26 -19.87
N PRO A 249 0.82 15.03 -20.86
CA PRO A 249 1.17 14.46 -22.16
C PRO A 249 2.40 13.54 -22.05
N GLY A 250 2.37 12.39 -22.79
CA GLY A 250 3.52 11.50 -22.92
C GLY A 250 4.61 12.09 -23.80
N PRO A 251 5.79 11.54 -24.04
CA PRO A 251 6.51 10.42 -23.45
C PRO A 251 7.60 10.86 -22.43
N ARG A 252 7.40 11.92 -21.68
CA ARG A 252 8.42 12.53 -20.79
C ARG A 252 8.82 11.66 -19.59
N LEU A 253 8.10 10.56 -19.35
CA LEU A 253 8.43 9.54 -18.36
C LEU A 253 8.63 8.17 -19.02
N SER A 254 9.06 8.14 -20.29
CA SER A 254 9.31 6.92 -21.05
C SER A 254 10.36 6.06 -20.37
N GLY A 255 9.91 5.01 -19.77
CA GLY A 255 10.70 3.99 -19.10
C GLY A 255 9.85 3.04 -18.28
N TYR A 256 8.65 3.49 -17.82
CA TYR A 256 7.83 2.71 -16.92
C TYR A 256 6.31 2.87 -17.08
N ALA A 257 5.84 3.73 -17.94
CA ALA A 257 4.41 3.76 -18.29
C ALA A 257 4.20 2.79 -19.46
N GLU A 258 4.12 1.49 -19.17
CA GLU A 258 3.77 0.51 -20.18
C GLU A 258 2.41 0.81 -20.79
N GLY A 259 2.37 0.85 -22.13
CA GLY A 259 1.16 0.83 -22.94
C GLY A 259 0.51 2.18 -23.22
N SER A 260 1.01 3.31 -22.76
CA SER A 260 0.42 4.61 -23.08
C SER A 260 1.30 5.44 -24.01
N ALA A 261 1.07 5.32 -25.28
CA ALA A 261 1.65 6.19 -26.33
C ALA A 261 1.15 7.65 -26.23
N GLY A 262 0.67 8.14 -25.07
CA GLY A 262 0.09 9.45 -25.13
C GLY A 262 -0.17 10.22 -23.83
N GLU A 263 -0.78 9.66 -22.81
CA GLU A 263 -1.24 10.42 -21.65
C GLU A 263 -1.06 9.62 -20.34
N TRP A 264 -0.70 10.30 -19.27
CA TRP A 264 -0.52 9.69 -17.96
C TRP A 264 -0.96 10.65 -16.84
N VAL A 265 -1.10 10.12 -15.64
CA VAL A 265 -1.45 10.84 -14.42
C VAL A 265 -0.53 10.43 -13.27
N LEU A 266 -0.43 11.25 -12.24
CA LEU A 266 0.24 10.89 -10.98
C LEU A 266 -0.78 10.28 -10.03
N THR A 267 -0.63 8.99 -9.71
CA THR A 267 -1.49 8.28 -8.77
C THR A 267 -0.86 8.14 -7.40
N ASP A 268 -1.71 8.01 -6.38
CA ASP A 268 -1.32 7.75 -5.01
C ASP A 268 -0.85 6.29 -4.80
N SER A 269 -0.04 6.06 -3.76
CA SER A 269 0.31 4.73 -3.26
C SER A 269 0.51 4.73 -1.75
N ALA A 270 1.52 5.43 -1.28
CA ALA A 270 1.85 5.59 0.13
C ALA A 270 2.13 7.07 0.42
N PHE A 271 2.02 7.48 1.66
CA PHE A 271 2.20 8.88 2.03
C PHE A 271 2.70 9.02 3.47
N HIS A 272 3.39 10.11 3.72
CA HIS A 272 3.85 10.51 5.04
C HIS A 272 2.95 11.63 5.59
N VAL A 273 2.46 11.45 6.81
CA VAL A 273 1.80 12.50 7.59
C VAL A 273 2.78 13.02 8.61
N GLY A 274 3.17 14.27 8.50
CA GLY A 274 4.15 14.89 9.39
C GLY A 274 3.66 15.03 10.82
N ALA A 275 4.59 15.18 11.75
CA ALA A 275 4.31 15.21 13.18
C ALA A 275 3.27 16.26 13.57
N GLU A 276 3.36 17.49 13.03
CA GLU A 276 2.39 18.55 13.34
C GLU A 276 0.98 18.25 12.81
N ALA A 277 0.88 17.66 11.61
CA ALA A 277 -0.40 17.23 11.06
C ALA A 277 -0.99 16.05 11.87
N CYS A 278 -0.15 15.10 12.29
CA CYS A 278 -0.56 13.99 13.16
C CYS A 278 -1.16 14.51 14.49
N LEU A 279 -0.47 15.46 15.16
CA LEU A 279 -0.95 16.02 16.41
C LEU A 279 -2.28 16.78 16.23
N ALA A 280 -2.45 17.52 15.14
CA ALA A 280 -3.70 18.19 14.83
C ALA A 280 -4.85 17.21 14.57
N LEU A 281 -4.58 16.10 13.85
CA LEU A 281 -5.55 15.03 13.63
C LEU A 281 -5.95 14.33 14.93
N VAL A 282 -4.99 14.06 15.82
CA VAL A 282 -5.28 13.52 17.16
C VAL A 282 -6.14 14.48 17.96
N ALA A 283 -5.81 15.77 17.96
CA ALA A 283 -6.55 16.77 18.72
C ALA A 283 -8.03 16.84 18.27
N VAL A 284 -8.30 16.88 16.96
CA VAL A 284 -9.68 16.93 16.47
C VAL A 284 -10.44 15.63 16.71
N ALA A 285 -9.79 14.47 16.57
CA ALA A 285 -10.42 13.19 16.82
C ALA A 285 -10.75 13.00 18.32
N ALA A 286 -9.85 13.41 19.20
CA ALA A 286 -10.08 13.39 20.66
C ALA A 286 -11.16 14.37 21.11
N ALA A 287 -11.24 15.55 20.51
CA ALA A 287 -12.27 16.55 20.81
C ALA A 287 -13.67 16.16 20.32
N HIS A 288 -13.74 15.34 19.24
CA HIS A 288 -15.01 14.98 18.60
C HIS A 288 -15.20 13.47 18.42
N PRO A 289 -15.06 12.63 19.47
CA PRO A 289 -15.05 11.16 19.32
C PRO A 289 -16.35 10.62 18.70
N ARG A 290 -17.50 11.24 18.99
CA ARG A 290 -18.80 10.84 18.44
C ARG A 290 -18.92 11.10 16.93
N ALA A 291 -18.20 12.07 16.39
CA ALA A 291 -18.23 12.38 14.96
C ALA A 291 -17.48 11.33 14.12
N PHE A 292 -16.50 10.65 14.72
CA PHE A 292 -15.70 9.61 14.05
C PHE A 292 -16.15 8.18 14.38
N ALA A 293 -16.99 7.99 15.41
CA ALA A 293 -17.45 6.68 15.83
C ALA A 293 -18.34 6.03 14.76
N GLY A 294 -17.89 4.87 14.23
CA GLY A 294 -18.66 4.10 13.24
C GLY A 294 -18.80 4.78 11.87
N VAL A 295 -17.89 5.68 11.53
CA VAL A 295 -17.87 6.39 10.24
C VAL A 295 -16.71 5.88 9.39
N GLU A 296 -17.00 5.49 8.15
CA GLU A 296 -15.97 5.03 7.20
C GLU A 296 -15.26 6.23 6.56
N VAL A 297 -14.11 6.62 7.14
CA VAL A 297 -13.23 7.69 6.64
C VAL A 297 -12.13 7.10 5.76
N CYS A 298 -11.84 7.70 4.62
CA CYS A 298 -10.77 7.30 3.71
C CYS A 298 -9.48 8.10 3.99
N ALA A 299 -8.38 7.42 4.30
CA ALA A 299 -7.09 8.08 4.54
C ALA A 299 -6.57 8.83 3.31
N TYR A 300 -6.77 8.27 2.14
CA TYR A 300 -6.31 8.87 0.88
C TYR A 300 -7.22 10.04 0.44
N GLY A 301 -8.53 9.83 0.46
CA GLY A 301 -9.49 10.83 0.03
C GLY A 301 -9.75 11.90 1.08
N ASP A 302 -10.16 11.53 2.29
CA ASP A 302 -10.71 12.49 3.24
C ASP A 302 -9.63 13.31 3.98
N LEU A 303 -8.37 12.84 4.01
CA LEU A 303 -7.25 13.63 4.54
C LEU A 303 -6.64 14.57 3.50
N MET A 304 -6.55 14.17 2.22
CA MET A 304 -5.81 14.93 1.20
C MET A 304 -6.72 15.84 0.35
N GLN A 305 -7.99 15.48 0.10
CA GLN A 305 -8.88 16.33 -0.72
C GLN A 305 -9.11 17.75 -0.18
N PRO A 306 -9.10 18.01 1.15
CA PRO A 306 -9.22 19.37 1.67
C PRO A 306 -7.95 20.20 1.55
N MET A 307 -6.83 19.57 1.18
CA MET A 307 -5.51 20.22 1.09
C MET A 307 -5.24 20.72 -0.33
N GLY A 308 -4.25 21.58 -0.46
CA GLY A 308 -3.89 22.21 -1.73
C GLY A 308 -4.69 23.48 -2.01
N GLU A 309 -4.15 24.33 -2.88
CA GLU A 309 -4.71 25.65 -3.19
C GLU A 309 -6.05 25.56 -3.92
N ASP A 310 -6.21 24.54 -4.78
CA ASP A 310 -7.41 24.32 -5.59
C ASP A 310 -8.37 23.29 -4.97
N ALA A 311 -8.29 23.06 -3.66
CA ALA A 311 -9.15 22.12 -2.97
C ALA A 311 -10.64 22.48 -3.14
N ASP A 312 -11.42 21.50 -3.60
CA ASP A 312 -12.85 21.65 -3.84
C ASP A 312 -13.67 21.06 -2.70
N ALA A 313 -14.51 21.87 -2.07
CA ALA A 313 -15.38 21.45 -0.99
C ALA A 313 -16.48 20.45 -1.44
N GLY A 314 -16.71 20.29 -2.73
CA GLY A 314 -17.71 19.37 -3.29
C GLY A 314 -17.52 17.91 -2.88
N TYR A 315 -16.29 17.51 -2.47
CA TYR A 315 -16.01 16.14 -1.99
C TYR A 315 -16.74 15.81 -0.68
N LEU A 316 -17.11 16.79 0.13
CA LEU A 316 -17.79 16.58 1.42
C LEU A 316 -19.07 15.76 1.28
N GLY A 317 -19.79 15.94 0.16
CA GLY A 317 -21.04 15.23 -0.13
C GLY A 317 -20.88 13.98 -1.00
N ARG A 318 -19.67 13.67 -1.52
CA ARG A 318 -19.48 12.51 -2.40
C ARG A 318 -19.41 11.21 -1.60
N THR A 319 -20.25 10.24 -1.94
CA THR A 319 -20.37 8.97 -1.21
C THR A 319 -20.14 7.73 -2.08
N ASP A 320 -19.93 7.91 -3.38
CA ASP A 320 -19.85 6.80 -4.36
C ASP A 320 -18.69 5.83 -4.11
N HIS A 321 -17.63 6.28 -3.45
CA HIS A 321 -16.45 5.48 -3.12
C HIS A 321 -16.49 4.86 -1.71
N VAL A 322 -17.53 5.17 -0.89
CA VAL A 322 -17.67 4.68 0.49
C VAL A 322 -18.37 3.32 0.47
N ALA A 323 -17.63 2.26 0.88
CA ALA A 323 -18.11 0.90 0.72
C ALA A 323 -19.32 0.58 1.58
N SER A 324 -19.36 1.05 2.83
CA SER A 324 -20.49 0.87 3.74
C SER A 324 -21.80 1.48 3.19
N LEU A 325 -21.73 2.69 2.65
CA LEU A 325 -22.90 3.38 2.06
C LEU A 325 -23.36 2.71 0.75
N ARG A 326 -22.43 2.17 -0.04
CA ARG A 326 -22.80 1.40 -1.25
C ARG A 326 -23.52 0.11 -0.89
N SER A 327 -23.08 -0.61 0.13
CA SER A 327 -23.77 -1.83 0.60
C SER A 327 -25.17 -1.52 1.08
N MET A 328 -25.34 -0.48 1.90
CA MET A 328 -26.67 -0.05 2.38
C MET A 328 -27.62 0.29 1.23
N ARG A 329 -27.13 0.95 0.17
CA ARG A 329 -27.94 1.29 -1.03
C ARG A 329 -28.29 0.07 -1.88
N ALA A 330 -27.39 -0.92 -1.99
CA ALA A 330 -27.64 -2.17 -2.71
C ALA A 330 -28.76 -2.99 -2.03
N ASP A 331 -28.73 -3.09 -0.70
CA ASP A 331 -29.75 -3.78 0.09
C ASP A 331 -31.14 -3.14 -0.05
N THR A 332 -31.24 -1.83 -0.31
CA THR A 332 -32.51 -1.14 -0.57
C THR A 332 -33.10 -1.43 -1.95
N SER A 333 -32.27 -1.78 -2.94
CA SER A 333 -32.78 -2.08 -4.30
C SER A 333 -33.42 -3.47 -4.41
N ASP A 334 -33.03 -4.41 -3.55
CA ASP A 334 -33.53 -5.80 -3.54
C ASP A 334 -34.84 -5.98 -2.74
N THR A 335 -35.18 -5.01 -1.88
CA THR A 335 -36.34 -5.08 -0.97
C THR A 335 -37.58 -4.33 -1.48
N SER A 336 -37.77 -4.22 -2.79
CA SER A 336 -38.85 -3.45 -3.44
C SER A 336 -40.29 -3.88 -3.09
N SER A 337 -40.49 -4.90 -2.26
CA SER A 337 -41.81 -5.41 -1.87
C SER A 337 -42.29 -5.05 -0.44
N GLN A 338 -41.45 -4.36 0.39
CA GLN A 338 -41.85 -3.93 1.74
C GLN A 338 -41.51 -2.45 1.98
N LYS A 339 -42.53 -1.56 1.83
CA LYS A 339 -42.35 -0.11 1.96
C LYS A 339 -41.75 0.35 3.31
N ASP A 340 -42.10 -0.28 4.42
CA ASP A 340 -41.61 0.12 5.75
C ASP A 340 -40.12 -0.19 5.95
N VAL A 341 -39.65 -1.30 5.41
CA VAL A 341 -38.22 -1.68 5.47
C VAL A 341 -37.38 -0.73 4.62
N SER A 342 -37.87 -0.37 3.42
CA SER A 342 -37.14 0.54 2.52
C SER A 342 -36.98 1.96 3.11
N GLN A 343 -38.01 2.43 3.85
CA GLN A 343 -37.96 3.72 4.51
C GLN A 343 -36.94 3.75 5.65
N THR A 344 -36.92 2.71 6.46
CA THR A 344 -35.95 2.55 7.56
C THR A 344 -34.51 2.52 7.04
N PHE A 345 -34.22 1.80 5.97
CA PHE A 345 -32.88 1.77 5.34
C PHE A 345 -32.49 3.13 4.75
N ALA A 346 -33.42 3.85 4.13
CA ALA A 346 -33.18 5.19 3.60
C ALA A 346 -32.83 6.20 4.71
N ASP A 347 -33.48 6.09 5.88
CA ASP A 347 -33.19 6.93 7.04
C ASP A 347 -31.82 6.61 7.65
N VAL A 348 -31.47 5.34 7.78
CA VAL A 348 -30.15 4.89 8.25
C VAL A 348 -29.03 5.36 7.29
N SER A 349 -29.26 5.26 5.99
CA SER A 349 -28.29 5.77 4.99
C SER A 349 -28.09 7.27 5.10
N ARG A 350 -29.16 8.06 5.26
CA ARG A 350 -29.08 9.52 5.43
C ARG A 350 -28.36 9.92 6.72
N GLU A 351 -28.58 9.20 7.80
CA GLU A 351 -27.88 9.43 9.05
C GLU A 351 -26.36 9.15 8.90
N ALA A 352 -26.00 8.03 8.26
CA ALA A 352 -24.62 7.67 7.99
C ALA A 352 -23.91 8.70 7.08
N GLU A 353 -24.61 9.20 6.04
CA GLU A 353 -24.11 10.27 5.17
C GLU A 353 -23.88 11.58 5.94
N THR A 354 -24.82 11.93 6.83
CA THR A 354 -24.71 13.13 7.68
C THR A 354 -23.52 13.03 8.63
N LYS A 355 -23.32 11.88 9.26
CA LYS A 355 -22.16 11.61 10.12
C LYS A 355 -20.85 11.68 9.34
N LEU A 356 -20.79 11.07 8.16
CA LEU A 356 -19.61 11.12 7.29
C LEU A 356 -19.27 12.56 6.90
N ARG A 357 -20.28 13.33 6.47
CA ARG A 357 -20.10 14.73 6.14
C ARG A 357 -19.54 15.53 7.32
N ARG A 358 -20.08 15.30 8.51
CA ARG A 358 -19.58 15.96 9.74
C ARG A 358 -18.13 15.61 10.05
N ALA A 359 -17.75 14.33 9.93
CA ALA A 359 -16.38 13.91 10.11
C ALA A 359 -15.44 14.58 9.08
N ARG A 360 -15.85 14.65 7.81
CA ARG A 360 -15.09 15.33 6.75
C ARG A 360 -14.96 16.83 6.97
N GLU A 361 -15.99 17.50 7.44
CA GLU A 361 -15.93 18.93 7.79
C GLU A 361 -14.87 19.19 8.87
N LEU A 362 -14.81 18.35 9.89
CA LEU A 362 -13.80 18.43 10.96
C LEU A 362 -12.39 18.19 10.41
N LEU A 363 -12.21 17.15 9.59
CA LEU A 363 -10.93 16.85 8.94
C LEU A 363 -10.53 17.98 7.98
N ALA A 364 -11.47 18.50 7.20
CA ALA A 364 -11.21 19.62 6.30
C ALA A 364 -10.78 20.88 7.05
N GLY A 365 -11.44 21.19 8.17
CA GLY A 365 -11.04 22.29 9.03
C GLY A 365 -9.62 22.13 9.61
N THR A 366 -9.20 20.89 9.84
CA THR A 366 -7.88 20.56 10.40
C THR A 366 -6.78 20.57 9.33
N MET A 367 -7.08 20.06 8.12
CA MET A 367 -6.07 19.84 7.08
C MET A 367 -5.97 20.98 6.06
N ARG A 368 -6.99 21.81 5.92
CA ARG A 368 -6.98 22.95 5.00
C ARG A 368 -5.82 23.92 5.35
N GLY A 369 -5.12 24.37 4.31
CA GLY A 369 -3.97 25.26 4.43
C GLY A 369 -2.67 24.60 4.88
N ARG A 370 -2.69 23.29 5.22
CA ARG A 370 -1.46 22.53 5.43
C ARG A 370 -0.85 22.12 4.10
N PRO A 371 0.49 22.01 4.01
CA PRO A 371 1.16 21.60 2.77
C PRO A 371 0.72 20.20 2.32
N LEU A 372 0.38 20.08 1.05
CA LEU A 372 0.28 18.80 0.36
C LEU A 372 1.39 18.75 -0.69
N LEU A 373 2.29 17.80 -0.54
CA LEU A 373 3.42 17.59 -1.44
C LEU A 373 3.29 16.25 -2.13
N ALA A 374 3.67 16.19 -3.39
CA ALA A 374 3.89 14.96 -4.11
C ALA A 374 5.39 14.74 -4.32
N LEU A 375 5.87 13.51 -4.10
CA LEU A 375 7.19 13.07 -4.48
C LEU A 375 7.05 12.15 -5.70
N PRO A 376 7.27 12.66 -6.92
CA PRO A 376 7.18 11.85 -8.12
C PRO A 376 8.27 10.78 -8.14
N LEU A 377 7.88 9.53 -8.16
CA LEU A 377 8.79 8.40 -8.28
C LEU A 377 8.96 8.04 -9.76
N VAL A 378 10.14 8.35 -10.31
CA VAL A 378 10.48 8.12 -11.71
C VAL A 378 11.88 7.54 -11.80
N PRO A 379 12.04 6.32 -12.32
CA PRO A 379 11.01 5.36 -12.72
C PRO A 379 10.33 4.70 -11.52
N SER A 380 9.06 4.33 -11.66
CA SER A 380 8.38 3.57 -10.64
C SER A 380 7.35 2.61 -11.23
N ARG A 381 7.08 1.53 -10.51
CA ARG A 381 6.05 0.57 -10.81
C ARG A 381 5.19 0.34 -9.56
N PHE A 382 3.90 0.50 -9.73
CA PHE A 382 2.89 0.23 -8.73
C PHE A 382 2.18 -1.07 -9.09
N VAL A 383 2.22 -2.05 -8.18
CA VAL A 383 1.64 -3.37 -8.39
C VAL A 383 0.59 -3.62 -7.32
N HIS A 384 -0.66 -3.75 -7.73
CA HIS A 384 -1.74 -4.14 -6.85
C HIS A 384 -1.81 -5.67 -6.77
N VAL A 385 -1.83 -6.21 -5.55
CA VAL A 385 -1.87 -7.66 -5.27
C VAL A 385 -3.09 -8.03 -4.42
N GLY A 386 -4.12 -7.23 -4.47
CA GLY A 386 -5.33 -7.34 -3.64
C GLY A 386 -6.34 -8.38 -4.10
N THR A 387 -6.19 -8.96 -5.28
CA THR A 387 -7.04 -10.03 -5.81
C THR A 387 -6.22 -11.22 -6.30
N MET A 388 -6.81 -12.42 -6.30
CA MET A 388 -6.13 -13.63 -6.79
C MET A 388 -5.70 -13.52 -8.27
N PRO A 389 -6.53 -13.00 -9.19
CA PRO A 389 -6.10 -12.80 -10.58
C PRO A 389 -4.89 -11.87 -10.72
N GLU A 390 -4.86 -10.76 -9.99
CA GLU A 390 -3.73 -9.83 -9.99
C GLU A 390 -2.48 -10.47 -9.41
N LEU A 391 -2.60 -11.12 -8.25
CA LEU A 391 -1.49 -11.83 -7.62
C LEU A 391 -0.90 -12.89 -8.56
N LEU A 392 -1.74 -13.70 -9.20
CA LEU A 392 -1.31 -14.69 -10.18
C LEU A 392 -0.64 -14.05 -11.40
N GLN A 393 -1.24 -12.98 -11.94
CA GLN A 393 -0.68 -12.27 -13.08
C GLN A 393 0.74 -11.78 -12.76
N HIS A 394 0.91 -11.08 -11.64
CA HIS A 394 2.19 -10.48 -11.27
C HIS A 394 3.21 -11.50 -10.77
N CYS A 395 2.79 -12.59 -10.13
CA CYS A 395 3.70 -13.60 -9.59
C CYS A 395 4.06 -14.73 -10.56
N ALA A 396 3.28 -14.91 -11.65
CA ALA A 396 3.50 -16.06 -12.53
C ALA A 396 3.52 -15.73 -14.03
N ARG A 397 3.06 -14.55 -14.45
CA ARG A 397 2.88 -14.21 -15.87
C ARG A 397 3.48 -12.88 -16.30
N ASP A 398 3.82 -12.01 -15.36
CA ASP A 398 4.38 -10.70 -15.66
C ASP A 398 5.91 -10.76 -15.54
N ASP A 399 6.56 -11.00 -16.66
CA ASP A 399 8.02 -11.13 -16.73
C ASP A 399 8.75 -9.90 -16.19
N ASP A 400 8.17 -8.70 -16.34
CA ASP A 400 8.78 -7.47 -15.86
C ASP A 400 8.68 -7.34 -14.33
N VAL A 401 7.54 -7.77 -13.73
CA VAL A 401 7.41 -7.81 -12.28
C VAL A 401 8.35 -8.84 -11.70
N LEU A 402 8.42 -10.02 -12.31
CA LEU A 402 9.32 -11.09 -11.89
C LEU A 402 10.79 -10.69 -12.02
N ALA A 403 11.16 -10.04 -13.12
CA ALA A 403 12.53 -9.56 -13.35
C ALA A 403 12.96 -8.47 -12.34
N ALA A 404 12.01 -7.78 -11.74
CA ALA A 404 12.28 -6.76 -10.73
C ALA A 404 12.48 -7.33 -9.32
N PHE A 405 12.08 -8.59 -9.07
CA PHE A 405 12.43 -9.31 -7.86
C PHE A 405 13.76 -10.07 -8.06
N PRO A 406 14.57 -10.22 -7.01
CA PRO A 406 15.72 -11.13 -7.06
C PRO A 406 15.28 -12.55 -7.43
N ALA A 407 16.17 -13.31 -8.08
CA ALA A 407 15.87 -14.68 -8.46
C ALA A 407 15.25 -15.46 -7.30
N PRO A 408 14.21 -16.29 -7.56
CA PRO A 408 13.55 -17.06 -6.53
C PRO A 408 14.52 -17.94 -5.76
N SER A 409 14.36 -18.04 -4.47
CA SER A 409 15.12 -18.96 -3.63
C SER A 409 14.63 -20.41 -3.79
N ALA A 410 15.38 -21.37 -3.25
CA ALA A 410 15.15 -22.81 -3.39
C ALA A 410 13.77 -23.33 -2.92
N GLY A 411 12.92 -22.51 -2.34
CA GLY A 411 11.54 -22.86 -1.92
C GLY A 411 10.43 -22.34 -2.84
N ILE A 412 10.78 -21.63 -3.92
CA ILE A 412 9.82 -20.95 -4.79
C ILE A 412 9.91 -21.51 -6.20
N ALA A 413 8.83 -22.08 -6.70
CA ALA A 413 8.73 -22.50 -8.10
C ALA A 413 7.83 -21.49 -8.84
N LEU A 414 8.45 -20.71 -9.71
CA LEU A 414 7.74 -19.90 -10.70
C LEU A 414 7.77 -20.64 -12.03
N GLY A 415 6.65 -20.74 -12.73
CA GLY A 415 6.68 -21.51 -13.96
C GLY A 415 5.93 -20.85 -15.11
N THR A 416 6.64 -20.57 -16.20
CA THR A 416 6.10 -20.79 -17.54
C THR A 416 6.45 -22.22 -17.91
N TRP A 417 5.55 -23.16 -17.66
CA TRP A 417 5.79 -24.58 -17.89
C TRP A 417 5.20 -24.95 -19.24
N ASP A 418 6.03 -25.45 -20.12
CA ASP A 418 5.62 -25.95 -21.42
C ASP A 418 5.09 -27.40 -21.26
N VAL A 419 3.78 -27.54 -21.17
CA VAL A 419 3.10 -28.83 -20.96
C VAL A 419 3.33 -29.79 -22.15
N GLU A 420 3.68 -29.29 -23.34
CA GLU A 420 3.89 -30.10 -24.55
C GLU A 420 5.20 -30.93 -24.49
N LYS A 421 6.13 -30.59 -23.61
CA LYS A 421 7.41 -31.32 -23.43
C LYS A 421 7.39 -32.34 -22.29
N MET A 422 6.25 -32.61 -21.68
CA MET A 422 6.15 -33.60 -20.60
C MET A 422 6.04 -35.01 -21.20
N ASP A 423 7.12 -35.78 -21.03
CA ASP A 423 7.15 -37.21 -21.37
C ASP A 423 6.10 -37.98 -20.54
N PRO A 424 5.15 -38.71 -21.15
CA PRO A 424 4.15 -39.51 -20.44
C PRO A 424 4.73 -40.75 -19.73
N GLY A 425 6.01 -41.01 -19.83
CA GLY A 425 6.71 -42.18 -19.27
C GLY A 425 7.37 -41.93 -17.92
N GLY A 426 6.60 -41.90 -16.86
CA GLY A 426 6.91 -42.36 -15.50
C GLY A 426 8.31 -42.25 -14.92
N GLY A 427 8.91 -41.09 -14.87
CA GLY A 427 10.15 -40.84 -14.11
C GLY A 427 9.84 -40.24 -12.72
N THR A 428 10.52 -40.73 -11.71
CA THR A 428 10.42 -40.32 -10.31
C THR A 428 10.32 -38.81 -10.14
N SER A 429 9.23 -38.36 -9.51
CA SER A 429 8.98 -36.96 -9.15
C SER A 429 10.11 -36.40 -8.28
N ARG A 430 11.10 -35.80 -8.88
CA ARG A 430 12.06 -34.94 -8.18
C ARG A 430 11.38 -33.61 -7.89
N MET A 431 11.54 -33.11 -6.67
CA MET A 431 11.27 -31.69 -6.37
C MET A 431 11.95 -30.83 -7.44
N PRO A 432 11.32 -29.73 -7.88
CA PRO A 432 12.01 -28.78 -8.73
C PRO A 432 13.32 -28.38 -8.03
N SER A 433 14.44 -28.70 -8.66
CA SER A 433 15.77 -28.31 -8.18
C SER A 433 16.24 -27.14 -9.03
N VAL A 434 16.79 -26.14 -8.38
CA VAL A 434 17.53 -25.07 -9.08
C VAL A 434 18.76 -25.72 -9.67
N GLY A 435 18.93 -25.70 -10.97
CA GLY A 435 20.19 -26.06 -11.62
C GLY A 435 21.30 -25.08 -11.19
N ALA A 436 22.57 -25.47 -11.39
CA ALA A 436 23.72 -24.61 -11.10
C ALA A 436 23.69 -23.27 -11.89
N ASP A 437 22.87 -23.18 -12.90
CA ASP A 437 22.59 -22.01 -13.75
C ASP A 437 21.44 -21.12 -13.22
N GLY A 438 20.83 -21.47 -12.07
CA GLY A 438 19.71 -20.71 -11.50
C GLY A 438 18.35 -20.95 -12.20
N VAL A 439 18.29 -21.88 -13.17
CA VAL A 439 17.06 -22.19 -13.92
C VAL A 439 16.29 -23.32 -13.22
N TRP A 440 15.02 -23.11 -12.99
CA TRP A 440 14.11 -24.11 -12.40
C TRP A 440 13.74 -25.19 -13.42
N GLY A 441 14.03 -26.43 -13.07
CA GLY A 441 13.58 -27.59 -13.87
C GLY A 441 12.06 -27.79 -13.77
N ALA A 442 11.43 -28.20 -14.87
CA ALA A 442 9.98 -28.43 -14.93
C ALA A 442 9.52 -29.44 -13.86
N ALA A 443 8.58 -29.05 -13.00
CA ALA A 443 7.92 -29.98 -12.08
C ALA A 443 6.78 -30.69 -12.84
N PRO A 444 6.78 -32.02 -12.96
CA PRO A 444 5.70 -32.75 -13.62
C PRO A 444 4.35 -32.47 -12.96
N GLY A 445 3.35 -32.13 -13.76
CA GLY A 445 1.97 -31.93 -13.29
C GLY A 445 1.61 -30.50 -12.93
N VAL A 446 2.47 -29.51 -13.16
CA VAL A 446 2.16 -28.07 -12.95
C VAL A 446 1.82 -27.42 -14.28
N GLY A 447 0.64 -26.81 -14.38
CA GLY A 447 0.16 -26.14 -15.60
C GLY A 447 0.85 -24.81 -15.89
N VAL A 448 0.85 -24.40 -17.16
CA VAL A 448 1.45 -23.15 -17.64
C VAL A 448 0.89 -21.92 -16.90
N GLY A 449 1.75 -20.97 -16.55
CA GLY A 449 1.36 -19.74 -15.86
C GLY A 449 0.90 -19.95 -14.42
N SER A 450 1.33 -21.05 -13.76
CA SER A 450 1.06 -21.31 -12.34
C SER A 450 2.22 -20.88 -11.46
N CYS A 451 1.92 -20.55 -10.21
CA CYS A 451 2.88 -20.20 -9.17
C CYS A 451 2.69 -21.12 -7.96
N LEU A 452 3.78 -21.73 -7.48
CA LEU A 452 3.81 -22.53 -6.26
C LEU A 452 4.65 -21.79 -5.23
N LEU A 453 4.06 -21.46 -4.09
CA LEU A 453 4.71 -20.76 -3.00
C LEU A 453 4.79 -21.66 -1.77
N ALA A 454 6.01 -21.99 -1.33
CA ALA A 454 6.28 -22.83 -0.14
C ALA A 454 5.46 -24.14 -0.07
N SER A 455 5.10 -24.70 -1.24
CA SER A 455 4.16 -25.82 -1.36
C SER A 455 4.89 -27.13 -1.66
N ARG A 456 4.32 -28.24 -1.16
CA ARG A 456 4.74 -29.59 -1.55
C ARG A 456 3.64 -30.20 -2.43
N VAL A 457 3.98 -30.48 -3.68
CA VAL A 457 3.07 -31.18 -4.59
C VAL A 457 3.26 -32.68 -4.43
N GLY A 458 2.23 -33.38 -3.96
CA GLY A 458 2.25 -34.83 -3.74
C GLY A 458 2.40 -35.60 -5.05
N ARG A 459 2.90 -36.85 -4.97
CA ARG A 459 3.03 -37.74 -6.13
C ARG A 459 1.64 -37.93 -6.78
N GLY A 460 1.54 -37.68 -8.07
CA GLY A 460 0.29 -37.80 -8.84
C GLY A 460 -0.67 -36.62 -8.74
N ALA A 461 -0.34 -35.58 -7.94
CA ALA A 461 -1.10 -34.33 -7.96
C ALA A 461 -0.83 -33.57 -9.25
N ARG A 462 -1.84 -32.82 -9.70
CA ARG A 462 -1.77 -31.94 -10.87
C ARG A 462 -2.16 -30.53 -10.47
N VAL A 463 -1.38 -29.55 -10.88
CA VAL A 463 -1.72 -28.15 -10.73
C VAL A 463 -2.20 -27.65 -12.08
N GLY A 464 -3.44 -27.17 -12.13
CA GLY A 464 -4.04 -26.67 -13.37
C GLY A 464 -3.34 -25.45 -13.93
N VAL A 465 -3.55 -25.14 -15.20
CA VAL A 465 -3.04 -23.94 -15.85
C VAL A 465 -3.51 -22.68 -15.11
N GLY A 466 -2.60 -21.75 -14.85
CA GLY A 466 -2.93 -20.50 -14.21
C GLY A 466 -3.33 -20.60 -12.74
N SER A 467 -2.75 -21.54 -12.00
CA SER A 467 -3.03 -21.75 -10.56
C SER A 467 -2.00 -21.04 -9.67
N LEU A 468 -2.44 -20.59 -8.50
CA LEU A 468 -1.58 -20.18 -7.39
C LEU A 468 -1.78 -21.17 -6.23
N VAL A 469 -0.69 -21.80 -5.76
CA VAL A 469 -0.69 -22.85 -4.75
C VAL A 469 0.31 -22.52 -3.63
#